data_871439ce304face12934d6c4487c6412
#
_entry.id   871439ce304face12934d6c4487c6412
#
_cell.length_a   1.000
_cell.length_b   1.000
_cell.length_c   1.000
_cell.angle_alpha   90.00
_cell.angle_beta   90.00
_cell.angle_gamma   90.00
#
_symmetry.space_group_name_H-M   'P 1'
#
loop_
_entity.id
_entity.type
_entity.pdbx_description
1 polymer ?
#
loop_
_entity_poly.entity_id
_entity_poly.type
_entity_poly.pdbx_seq_one_letter_code
_entity_poly.pdbx_strand_id
1 'polypeptide(L)'
;TTGSLIVSGGVGIAKSVFIGGNLTVSGSFNGGAVEFGNIKIAQTTANTIDTLSGNLVLDSTGGVVDINDNVDISGTLDVDGDVTLGNATSDATTVSGTLAVQSTTNSTSKTTGAVVISGGVGINNDLHVGGDITAFSSSDINLKENINVIPNALDKVNAISGNTFTWKSGKGDDTGVIAQEIEALGLPGVTETRDDGTKAVRYEKLVPVLIQAIK
;
A
#
# COMPACT_ATOMS: atom_id res chain seq x y z
N THR A 1 -51.39 -23.63 -21.29
CA THR A 1 -50.89 -24.41 -20.15
C THR A 1 -51.34 -25.86 -20.33
N THR A 2 -50.39 -26.77 -20.48
CA THR A 2 -50.60 -28.20 -20.63
C THR A 2 -50.02 -28.92 -19.43
N GLY A 3 -50.81 -29.39 -18.52
CA GLY A 3 -50.43 -30.18 -17.36
C GLY A 3 -51.55 -31.13 -16.97
N SER A 4 -51.21 -32.24 -16.28
CA SER A 4 -52.19 -33.23 -15.84
C SER A 4 -53.12 -32.68 -14.73
N LEU A 5 -52.69 -31.61 -14.04
CA LEU A 5 -53.49 -30.91 -13.04
C LEU A 5 -53.42 -29.41 -13.29
N ILE A 6 -54.55 -28.77 -13.55
CA ILE A 6 -54.70 -27.32 -13.70
C ILE A 6 -55.67 -26.85 -12.63
N VAL A 7 -55.16 -25.93 -11.76
CA VAL A 7 -55.95 -25.34 -10.68
C VAL A 7 -56.00 -23.83 -10.90
N SER A 8 -57.20 -23.27 -11.10
CA SER A 8 -57.40 -21.83 -11.31
C SER A 8 -57.36 -21.01 -10.02
N GLY A 9 -57.31 -21.65 -8.86
CA GLY A 9 -57.19 -21.03 -7.54
C GLY A 9 -55.90 -21.51 -6.83
N GLY A 10 -55.86 -21.35 -5.52
CA GLY A 10 -54.75 -21.82 -4.69
C GLY A 10 -54.82 -23.32 -4.43
N VAL A 11 -53.68 -23.94 -4.21
CA VAL A 11 -53.53 -25.33 -3.72
C VAL A 11 -52.92 -25.29 -2.33
N GLY A 12 -53.66 -25.76 -1.32
CA GLY A 12 -53.16 -25.92 0.03
C GLY A 12 -52.65 -27.38 0.21
N ILE A 13 -51.39 -27.53 0.58
CA ILE A 13 -50.79 -28.82 0.90
C ILE A 13 -50.24 -28.76 2.33
N ALA A 14 -50.83 -29.55 3.22
CA ALA A 14 -50.51 -29.53 4.64
C ALA A 14 -49.18 -30.18 5.01
N LYS A 15 -48.50 -30.81 4.06
CA LYS A 15 -47.19 -31.50 4.27
C LYS A 15 -46.23 -31.18 3.12
N SER A 16 -45.61 -32.16 2.52
CA SER A 16 -44.54 -32.00 1.51
C SER A 16 -45.05 -32.09 0.08
N VAL A 17 -44.43 -31.36 -0.82
CA VAL A 17 -44.58 -31.49 -2.27
C VAL A 17 -43.29 -32.08 -2.83
N PHE A 18 -43.40 -33.19 -3.58
CA PHE A 18 -42.27 -33.77 -4.30
C PHE A 18 -42.42 -33.46 -5.80
N ILE A 19 -41.40 -32.77 -6.34
CA ILE A 19 -41.32 -32.43 -7.75
C ILE A 19 -40.12 -33.14 -8.35
N GLY A 20 -40.34 -34.17 -9.17
CA GLY A 20 -39.25 -34.94 -9.80
C GLY A 20 -38.56 -34.23 -10.96
N GLY A 21 -39.01 -33.05 -11.34
CA GLY A 21 -38.44 -32.21 -12.39
C GLY A 21 -38.25 -30.77 -11.89
N ASN A 22 -38.44 -29.81 -12.79
CA ASN A 22 -38.30 -28.39 -12.45
C ASN A 22 -39.55 -27.82 -11.79
N LEU A 23 -39.38 -26.97 -10.80
CA LEU A 23 -40.39 -26.08 -10.27
C LEU A 23 -40.24 -24.70 -10.92
N THR A 24 -41.25 -24.24 -11.64
CA THR A 24 -41.30 -22.87 -12.18
C THR A 24 -42.33 -22.07 -11.39
N VAL A 25 -41.85 -21.00 -10.72
CA VAL A 25 -42.69 -20.04 -9.99
C VAL A 25 -42.63 -18.71 -10.74
N SER A 26 -43.74 -18.28 -11.33
CA SER A 26 -43.82 -16.98 -12.05
C SER A 26 -44.07 -15.79 -11.10
N GLY A 27 -44.37 -16.06 -9.85
CA GLY A 27 -44.51 -15.08 -8.78
C GLY A 27 -43.38 -15.17 -7.76
N SER A 28 -43.66 -14.74 -6.53
CA SER A 28 -42.71 -14.80 -5.43
C SER A 28 -42.91 -16.05 -4.58
N PHE A 29 -41.80 -16.59 -4.03
CA PHE A 29 -41.88 -17.42 -2.84
C PHE A 29 -42.14 -16.52 -1.65
N ASN A 30 -43.34 -16.63 -1.07
CA ASN A 30 -43.71 -15.83 0.11
C ASN A 30 -43.94 -16.78 1.28
N GLY A 31 -43.12 -16.67 2.31
CA GLY A 31 -43.18 -17.57 3.47
C GLY A 31 -41.98 -17.42 4.37
N GLY A 32 -41.77 -18.35 5.30
CA GLY A 32 -40.63 -18.42 6.18
C GLY A 32 -39.30 -18.71 5.44
N ALA A 33 -38.34 -19.31 6.11
CA ALA A 33 -37.04 -19.66 5.52
C ALA A 33 -37.21 -20.63 4.34
N VAL A 34 -36.46 -20.39 3.27
CA VAL A 34 -36.28 -21.33 2.16
C VAL A 34 -34.92 -21.99 2.37
N GLU A 35 -34.90 -23.27 2.69
CA GLU A 35 -33.70 -24.07 2.86
C GLU A 35 -33.31 -24.77 1.57
N PHE A 36 -32.09 -24.57 1.11
CA PHE A 36 -31.51 -25.33 0.00
C PHE A 36 -30.33 -26.13 0.52
N GLY A 37 -30.28 -27.41 0.20
CA GLY A 37 -29.09 -28.22 0.52
C GLY A 37 -27.84 -27.71 -0.17
N ASN A 38 -27.97 -27.33 -1.46
CA ASN A 38 -26.99 -26.60 -2.24
C ASN A 38 -27.69 -25.54 -3.07
N ILE A 39 -27.28 -24.28 -2.92
CA ILE A 39 -27.81 -23.18 -3.75
C ILE A 39 -26.93 -23.05 -4.98
N LYS A 40 -27.50 -23.24 -6.17
CA LYS A 40 -26.89 -22.85 -7.43
C LYS A 40 -27.80 -21.84 -8.10
N ILE A 41 -27.36 -20.58 -8.13
CA ILE A 41 -28.01 -19.53 -8.88
C ILE A 41 -27.26 -19.41 -10.20
N ALA A 42 -27.82 -19.88 -11.29
CA ALA A 42 -27.22 -19.89 -12.60
C ALA A 42 -28.22 -19.39 -13.64
N GLN A 43 -27.82 -18.37 -14.38
CA GLN A 43 -28.53 -17.88 -15.57
C GLN A 43 -27.51 -17.71 -16.72
N THR A 44 -27.96 -17.79 -17.96
CA THR A 44 -27.07 -17.89 -19.12
C THR A 44 -26.27 -16.63 -19.46
N THR A 45 -26.62 -15.48 -18.90
CA THR A 45 -25.96 -14.19 -19.24
C THR A 45 -25.47 -13.39 -18.06
N ALA A 46 -26.09 -13.48 -16.90
CA ALA A 46 -25.60 -12.88 -15.64
C ALA A 46 -26.25 -13.61 -14.46
N ASN A 47 -25.46 -13.94 -13.45
CA ASN A 47 -25.96 -14.46 -12.19
C ASN A 47 -25.95 -13.31 -11.18
N THR A 48 -27.15 -12.95 -10.70
CA THR A 48 -27.30 -11.83 -9.78
C THR A 48 -28.00 -12.28 -8.51
N ILE A 49 -27.48 -11.93 -7.35
CA ILE A 49 -28.21 -11.91 -6.09
C ILE A 49 -28.48 -10.44 -5.80
N ASP A 50 -29.70 -9.99 -5.96
CA ASP A 50 -30.10 -8.60 -5.82
C ASP A 50 -31.18 -8.45 -4.74
N THR A 51 -31.18 -7.31 -4.06
CA THR A 51 -32.19 -6.91 -3.08
C THR A 51 -32.91 -5.67 -3.60
N LEU A 52 -34.26 -5.72 -3.67
CA LEU A 52 -35.08 -4.58 -4.10
C LEU A 52 -34.97 -3.38 -3.15
N SER A 53 -34.62 -3.61 -1.89
CA SER A 53 -34.37 -2.58 -0.88
C SER A 53 -33.64 -3.22 0.31
N GLY A 54 -32.84 -2.42 1.03
CA GLY A 54 -32.06 -2.89 2.16
C GLY A 54 -30.73 -3.55 1.77
N ASN A 55 -30.04 -4.12 2.72
CA ASN A 55 -28.74 -4.73 2.56
C ASN A 55 -28.84 -6.22 2.18
N LEU A 56 -27.95 -6.70 1.34
CA LEU A 56 -27.65 -8.12 1.23
C LEU A 56 -26.73 -8.50 2.39
N VAL A 57 -27.19 -9.36 3.28
CA VAL A 57 -26.39 -9.88 4.40
C VAL A 57 -25.95 -11.29 4.05
N LEU A 58 -24.64 -11.51 4.01
CA LEU A 58 -24.00 -12.82 3.94
C LEU A 58 -23.41 -13.11 5.31
N ASP A 59 -24.17 -13.84 6.15
CA ASP A 59 -23.74 -14.19 7.50
C ASP A 59 -23.37 -15.68 7.55
N SER A 60 -22.19 -15.96 8.04
CA SER A 60 -21.66 -17.30 8.25
C SER A 60 -21.44 -17.51 9.74
N THR A 61 -22.37 -18.18 10.42
CA THR A 61 -22.44 -18.38 11.89
C THR A 61 -21.26 -19.19 12.48
N GLY A 62 -20.06 -19.02 12.03
CA GLY A 62 -18.86 -19.71 12.55
C GLY A 62 -17.93 -20.16 11.45
N GLY A 63 -18.10 -19.63 10.27
CA GLY A 63 -17.29 -19.95 9.12
C GLY A 63 -16.76 -18.73 8.39
N VAL A 64 -16.30 -18.95 7.19
CA VAL A 64 -15.75 -17.98 6.27
C VAL A 64 -16.74 -17.79 5.11
N VAL A 65 -16.88 -16.57 4.62
CA VAL A 65 -17.40 -16.32 3.27
C VAL A 65 -16.19 -16.42 2.34
N ASP A 66 -16.05 -17.54 1.64
CA ASP A 66 -14.94 -17.82 0.75
C ASP A 66 -15.30 -17.39 -0.68
N ILE A 67 -14.54 -16.44 -1.24
CA ILE A 67 -14.69 -15.93 -2.60
C ILE A 67 -13.40 -16.25 -3.35
N ASN A 68 -13.43 -17.29 -4.18
CA ASN A 68 -12.27 -17.80 -4.91
C ASN A 68 -11.97 -17.05 -6.22
N ASP A 69 -12.74 -16.01 -6.52
CA ASP A 69 -12.59 -15.16 -7.72
C ASP A 69 -12.34 -13.70 -7.34
N ASN A 70 -12.15 -12.86 -8.34
CA ASN A 70 -11.97 -11.42 -8.15
C ASN A 70 -13.22 -10.79 -7.50
N VAL A 71 -12.98 -9.85 -6.59
CA VAL A 71 -14.02 -9.01 -5.99
C VAL A 71 -13.84 -7.59 -6.51
N ASP A 72 -14.89 -7.06 -7.15
CA ASP A 72 -14.97 -5.67 -7.58
C ASP A 72 -15.95 -4.93 -6.66
N ILE A 73 -15.45 -3.90 -5.97
CA ILE A 73 -16.24 -3.06 -5.07
C ILE A 73 -16.21 -1.64 -5.60
N SER A 74 -17.29 -1.24 -6.29
CA SER A 74 -17.43 0.10 -6.86
C SER A 74 -17.65 1.20 -5.80
N GLY A 75 -17.99 0.82 -4.59
CA GLY A 75 -18.22 1.72 -3.45
C GLY A 75 -17.08 1.67 -2.43
N THR A 76 -17.43 1.83 -1.17
CA THR A 76 -16.50 1.74 -0.04
C THR A 76 -16.45 0.32 0.51
N LEU A 77 -15.26 -0.18 0.81
CA LEU A 77 -15.06 -1.34 1.66
C LEU A 77 -14.79 -0.85 3.08
N ASP A 78 -15.67 -1.18 4.03
CA ASP A 78 -15.51 -0.93 5.46
C ASP A 78 -15.28 -2.25 6.18
N VAL A 79 -14.20 -2.34 6.96
CA VAL A 79 -13.80 -3.56 7.68
C VAL A 79 -13.51 -3.21 9.13
N ASP A 80 -14.33 -3.70 10.04
CA ASP A 80 -14.19 -3.45 11.49
C ASP A 80 -13.02 -4.23 12.11
N GLY A 81 -12.55 -5.29 11.47
CA GLY A 81 -11.47 -6.15 11.94
C GLY A 81 -10.15 -5.95 11.20
N ASP A 82 -9.25 -6.89 11.41
CA ASP A 82 -7.95 -6.91 10.72
C ASP A 82 -8.11 -7.24 9.23
N VAL A 83 -7.28 -6.62 8.41
CA VAL A 83 -7.18 -6.90 6.97
C VAL A 83 -5.79 -7.47 6.66
N THR A 84 -5.75 -8.66 6.07
CA THR A 84 -4.52 -9.23 5.52
C THR A 84 -4.58 -9.20 4.00
N LEU A 85 -3.66 -8.50 3.37
CA LEU A 85 -3.54 -8.39 1.92
C LEU A 85 -2.29 -9.12 1.43
N GLY A 86 -2.49 -10.15 0.65
CA GLY A 86 -1.43 -11.03 0.17
C GLY A 86 -0.99 -12.07 1.22
N ASN A 87 -0.62 -13.24 0.77
CA ASN A 87 -0.13 -14.35 1.60
C ASN A 87 1.21 -14.91 1.12
N ALA A 88 1.78 -14.33 0.08
CA ALA A 88 3.08 -14.70 -0.47
C ALA A 88 3.97 -13.44 -0.68
N THR A 89 5.28 -13.64 -0.69
CA THR A 89 6.26 -12.56 -0.90
C THR A 89 6.22 -11.95 -2.30
N SER A 90 5.56 -12.62 -3.25
CA SER A 90 5.33 -12.14 -4.61
C SER A 90 4.08 -11.26 -4.75
N ASP A 91 3.22 -11.21 -3.73
CA ASP A 91 1.97 -10.48 -3.80
C ASP A 91 2.21 -8.98 -3.70
N ALA A 92 1.49 -8.22 -4.49
CA ALA A 92 1.58 -6.77 -4.51
C ALA A 92 0.24 -6.12 -4.14
N THR A 93 0.29 -5.16 -3.24
CA THR A 93 -0.84 -4.27 -2.96
C THR A 93 -0.59 -2.91 -3.60
N THR A 94 -1.45 -2.50 -4.53
CA THR A 94 -1.34 -1.22 -5.22
C THR A 94 -2.39 -0.24 -4.70
N VAL A 95 -1.96 0.93 -4.27
CA VAL A 95 -2.82 2.05 -3.89
C VAL A 95 -2.61 3.18 -4.90
N SER A 96 -3.56 3.38 -5.81
CA SER A 96 -3.48 4.45 -6.82
C SER A 96 -3.85 5.84 -6.29
N GLY A 97 -4.49 5.90 -5.13
CA GLY A 97 -4.87 7.13 -4.45
C GLY A 97 -3.95 7.43 -3.26
N THR A 98 -4.48 8.14 -2.29
CA THR A 98 -3.78 8.45 -1.04
C THR A 98 -3.92 7.31 -0.04
N LEU A 99 -2.80 6.89 0.56
CA LEU A 99 -2.80 6.04 1.75
C LEU A 99 -2.68 6.92 3.00
N ALA A 100 -3.73 6.98 3.81
CA ALA A 100 -3.71 7.69 5.09
C ALA A 100 -3.67 6.68 6.25
N VAL A 101 -2.61 6.72 7.06
CA VAL A 101 -2.48 5.93 8.28
C VAL A 101 -2.70 6.84 9.47
N GLN A 102 -3.83 6.70 10.17
CA GLN A 102 -4.27 7.61 11.23
C GLN A 102 -3.86 7.15 12.64
N SER A 103 -3.19 6.01 12.77
CA SER A 103 -2.69 5.56 14.07
C SER A 103 -1.68 6.56 14.64
N THR A 104 -1.80 6.87 15.92
CA THR A 104 -0.88 7.76 16.67
C THR A 104 0.20 6.99 17.43
N THR A 105 0.41 5.72 17.11
CA THR A 105 1.41 4.89 17.76
C THR A 105 2.82 5.38 17.43
N ASN A 106 3.57 5.80 18.45
CA ASN A 106 4.96 6.23 18.31
C ASN A 106 5.89 5.07 17.98
N SER A 107 6.88 5.35 17.14
CA SER A 107 7.98 4.42 16.89
C SER A 107 9.10 4.63 17.90
N THR A 108 9.50 3.57 18.58
CA THR A 108 10.67 3.53 19.48
C THR A 108 11.74 2.57 19.00
N SER A 109 11.47 1.83 17.93
CA SER A 109 12.37 0.86 17.29
C SER A 109 11.91 0.56 15.86
N LYS A 110 12.71 -0.21 15.12
CA LYS A 110 12.36 -0.68 13.77
C LYS A 110 11.13 -1.60 13.69
N THR A 111 10.62 -2.05 14.83
CA THR A 111 9.48 -2.99 14.93
C THR A 111 8.25 -2.36 15.60
N THR A 112 8.27 -1.05 15.83
CA THR A 112 7.17 -0.33 16.47
C THR A 112 6.78 0.89 15.64
N GLY A 113 5.55 1.39 15.82
CA GLY A 113 5.03 2.56 15.12
C GLY A 113 3.74 2.27 14.37
N ALA A 114 3.12 3.29 13.86
CA ALA A 114 1.90 3.21 13.04
C ALA A 114 2.13 2.50 11.69
N VAL A 115 3.36 2.57 11.18
CA VAL A 115 3.80 1.87 9.97
C VAL A 115 5.10 1.13 10.29
N VAL A 116 5.14 -0.17 10.05
CA VAL A 116 6.32 -1.01 10.22
C VAL A 116 6.63 -1.67 8.88
N ILE A 117 7.85 -1.42 8.35
CA ILE A 117 8.28 -1.93 7.05
C ILE A 117 9.54 -2.76 7.27
N SER A 118 9.47 -4.06 6.98
CA SER A 118 10.60 -4.98 7.14
C SER A 118 11.63 -4.90 6.00
N GLY A 119 11.25 -4.33 4.87
CA GLY A 119 12.10 -4.11 3.71
C GLY A 119 12.54 -2.66 3.57
N GLY A 120 13.03 -2.31 2.39
CA GLY A 120 13.36 -0.93 2.04
C GLY A 120 12.14 -0.10 1.66
N VAL A 121 12.30 1.22 1.71
CA VAL A 121 11.30 2.19 1.22
C VAL A 121 11.93 3.01 0.11
N GLY A 122 11.31 3.00 -1.08
CA GLY A 122 11.64 3.91 -2.18
C GLY A 122 10.64 5.06 -2.24
N ILE A 123 11.13 6.29 -2.25
CA ILE A 123 10.32 7.50 -2.37
C ILE A 123 10.86 8.29 -3.57
N ASN A 124 10.03 8.46 -4.59
CA ASN A 124 10.44 9.13 -5.83
C ASN A 124 10.61 10.65 -5.68
N ASN A 125 9.82 11.26 -4.80
CA ASN A 125 9.82 12.71 -4.60
C ASN A 125 10.31 13.06 -3.17
N ASP A 126 9.60 13.91 -2.48
CA ASP A 126 9.99 14.47 -1.20
C ASP A 126 9.47 13.63 -0.02
N LEU A 127 10.23 13.58 1.05
CA LEU A 127 9.82 13.08 2.37
C LEU A 127 9.79 14.26 3.35
N HIS A 128 8.62 14.53 3.93
CA HIS A 128 8.45 15.51 5.00
C HIS A 128 8.26 14.79 6.34
N VAL A 129 9.15 15.05 7.28
CA VAL A 129 9.10 14.47 8.64
C VAL A 129 8.94 15.60 9.64
N GLY A 130 7.83 15.58 10.41
CA GLY A 130 7.54 16.60 11.42
C GLY A 130 8.24 16.39 12.77
N GLY A 131 8.90 15.24 12.96
CA GLY A 131 9.65 14.89 14.16
C GLY A 131 11.11 14.54 13.83
N ASP A 132 11.75 13.82 14.73
CA ASP A 132 13.15 13.42 14.58
C ASP A 132 13.31 12.23 13.63
N ILE A 133 14.47 12.17 12.95
CA ILE A 133 14.90 11.02 12.15
C ILE A 133 16.05 10.35 12.89
N THR A 134 15.87 9.11 13.33
CA THR A 134 16.92 8.26 13.87
C THR A 134 17.37 7.26 12.82
N ALA A 135 18.57 7.45 12.29
CA ALA A 135 19.14 6.58 11.28
C ALA A 135 20.58 6.18 11.65
N PHE A 136 20.88 4.90 11.53
CA PHE A 136 22.23 4.36 11.75
C PHE A 136 22.81 3.89 10.42
N SER A 137 23.95 4.48 10.02
CA SER A 137 24.69 4.03 8.84
C SER A 137 25.81 3.07 9.29
N SER A 138 25.90 1.92 8.60
CA SER A 138 26.98 0.96 8.84
C SER A 138 28.35 1.61 8.60
N SER A 139 29.26 1.52 9.59
CA SER A 139 30.61 2.08 9.52
C SER A 139 31.68 1.18 10.16
N ASP A 140 31.37 -0.10 10.36
CA ASP A 140 32.31 -1.08 10.90
C ASP A 140 33.48 -1.27 9.96
N ILE A 141 34.71 -1.36 10.54
CA ILE A 141 35.96 -1.57 9.79
C ILE A 141 35.94 -2.90 9.02
N ASN A 142 35.31 -3.92 9.58
CA ASN A 142 35.21 -5.25 8.94
C ASN A 142 34.37 -5.26 7.64
N LEU A 143 33.62 -4.19 7.37
CA LEU A 143 32.84 -4.01 6.15
C LEU A 143 33.57 -3.15 5.11
N LYS A 144 34.83 -2.77 5.35
CA LYS A 144 35.59 -1.83 4.55
C LYS A 144 36.95 -2.40 4.17
N GLU A 145 37.38 -2.09 2.96
CA GLU A 145 38.70 -2.39 2.45
C GLU A 145 39.34 -1.12 1.82
N ASN A 146 40.65 -1.14 1.56
CA ASN A 146 41.36 -0.03 0.92
C ASN A 146 41.14 1.32 1.64
N ILE A 147 41.19 1.29 2.97
CA ILE A 147 40.95 2.47 3.81
C ILE A 147 42.13 3.43 3.69
N ASN A 148 41.89 4.59 3.09
CA ASN A 148 42.88 5.65 2.94
C ASN A 148 42.40 6.94 3.57
N VAL A 149 43.31 7.68 4.14
CA VAL A 149 43.04 9.04 4.63
C VAL A 149 42.77 9.96 3.44
N ILE A 150 41.77 10.86 3.56
CA ILE A 150 41.47 11.82 2.50
C ILE A 150 42.65 12.81 2.35
N PRO A 151 43.34 12.82 1.18
CA PRO A 151 44.47 13.71 0.99
C PRO A 151 43.99 15.15 0.75
N ASN A 152 44.83 16.13 1.18
CA ASN A 152 44.59 17.56 0.97
C ASN A 152 43.17 18.01 1.42
N ALA A 153 42.74 17.54 2.59
CA ALA A 153 41.38 17.75 3.06
C ALA A 153 41.06 19.23 3.32
N LEU A 154 42.01 19.99 3.86
CA LEU A 154 41.86 21.43 4.07
C LEU A 154 41.69 22.18 2.74
N ASP A 155 42.51 21.86 1.73
CA ASP A 155 42.39 22.47 0.41
C ASP A 155 41.04 22.15 -0.25
N LYS A 156 40.56 20.93 -0.06
CA LYS A 156 39.22 20.53 -0.52
C LYS A 156 38.11 21.34 0.15
N VAL A 157 38.20 21.56 1.46
CA VAL A 157 37.24 22.39 2.18
C VAL A 157 37.29 23.86 1.72
N ASN A 158 38.50 24.39 1.49
CA ASN A 158 38.68 25.75 0.98
C ASN A 158 38.19 25.94 -0.46
N ALA A 159 38.03 24.87 -1.22
CA ALA A 159 37.57 24.91 -2.59
C ALA A 159 36.04 24.88 -2.75
N ILE A 160 35.32 24.74 -1.64
CA ILE A 160 33.86 24.77 -1.63
C ILE A 160 33.32 26.01 -0.92
N SER A 161 32.19 26.51 -1.35
CA SER A 161 31.51 27.66 -0.73
C SER A 161 30.17 27.27 -0.10
N GLY A 162 29.94 27.87 1.09
CA GLY A 162 28.60 27.90 1.67
C GLY A 162 27.83 29.10 1.09
N ASN A 163 26.63 28.87 0.56
CA ASN A 163 25.87 29.89 -0.15
C ASN A 163 24.46 30.01 0.42
N THR A 164 23.92 31.23 0.39
CA THR A 164 22.49 31.47 0.41
C THR A 164 22.02 31.67 -1.02
N PHE A 165 20.85 31.16 -1.37
CA PHE A 165 20.32 31.24 -2.72
C PHE A 165 18.78 31.23 -2.72
N THR A 166 18.17 31.62 -3.83
CA THR A 166 16.74 31.48 -4.04
C THR A 166 16.47 30.41 -5.09
N TRP A 167 15.58 29.49 -4.77
CA TRP A 167 15.16 28.41 -5.68
C TRP A 167 14.42 28.96 -6.91
N LYS A 168 14.89 28.64 -8.10
CA LYS A 168 14.20 29.00 -9.37
C LYS A 168 12.80 28.40 -9.48
N SER A 169 12.52 27.34 -8.74
CA SER A 169 11.21 26.68 -8.66
C SER A 169 10.18 27.45 -7.81
N GLY A 170 10.55 28.56 -7.19
CA GLY A 170 9.67 29.34 -6.31
C GLY A 170 9.54 28.81 -4.89
N LYS A 171 10.37 27.84 -4.48
CA LYS A 171 10.41 27.29 -3.10
C LYS A 171 10.92 28.30 -2.04
N GLY A 172 11.41 29.49 -2.49
CA GLY A 172 11.94 30.55 -1.61
C GLY A 172 13.45 30.47 -1.44
N ASP A 173 13.94 31.20 -0.41
CA ASP A 173 15.36 31.29 -0.08
C ASP A 173 15.82 30.07 0.74
N ASP A 174 17.06 29.67 0.53
CA ASP A 174 17.66 28.52 1.18
C ASP A 174 19.17 28.69 1.34
N THR A 175 19.81 27.76 2.05
CA THR A 175 21.26 27.74 2.31
C THR A 175 21.84 26.37 1.97
N GLY A 176 22.97 26.34 1.31
CA GLY A 176 23.63 25.09 0.95
C GLY A 176 24.94 25.28 0.19
N VAL A 177 25.42 24.16 -0.36
CA VAL A 177 26.62 24.12 -1.21
C VAL A 177 26.22 23.94 -2.68
N ILE A 178 27.17 24.18 -3.58
CA ILE A 178 27.00 23.97 -5.01
C ILE A 178 27.49 22.55 -5.38
N ALA A 179 26.60 21.73 -5.93
CA ALA A 179 26.91 20.33 -6.24
C ALA A 179 28.09 20.17 -7.20
N GLN A 180 28.30 21.09 -8.14
CA GLN A 180 29.42 21.09 -9.08
C GLN A 180 30.77 21.35 -8.38
N GLU A 181 30.81 22.20 -7.35
CA GLU A 181 32.02 22.41 -6.54
C GLU A 181 32.37 21.13 -5.76
N ILE A 182 31.35 20.48 -5.19
CA ILE A 182 31.53 19.20 -4.47
C ILE A 182 32.00 18.08 -5.41
N GLU A 183 31.44 17.99 -6.60
CA GLU A 183 31.86 16.99 -7.61
C GLU A 183 33.34 17.16 -7.99
N ALA A 184 33.80 18.41 -8.15
CA ALA A 184 35.18 18.74 -8.49
C ALA A 184 36.20 18.25 -7.44
N LEU A 185 35.77 17.99 -6.19
CA LEU A 185 36.65 17.43 -5.15
C LEU A 185 37.08 15.98 -5.42
N GLY A 186 36.38 15.27 -6.32
CA GLY A 186 36.64 13.88 -6.66
C GLY A 186 36.39 12.89 -5.51
N LEU A 187 35.52 13.21 -4.56
CA LEU A 187 35.21 12.34 -3.43
C LEU A 187 34.12 11.33 -3.84
N PRO A 188 34.33 10.01 -3.67
CA PRO A 188 33.37 9.01 -4.12
C PRO A 188 32.07 9.05 -3.31
N GLY A 189 30.93 8.96 -4.00
CA GLY A 189 29.60 8.81 -3.40
C GLY A 189 29.05 10.05 -2.70
N VAL A 190 29.66 11.23 -2.88
CA VAL A 190 29.23 12.51 -2.27
C VAL A 190 28.22 13.23 -3.15
N THR A 191 28.33 13.08 -4.46
CA THR A 191 27.39 13.65 -5.43
C THR A 191 26.72 12.56 -6.25
N GLU A 192 25.53 12.86 -6.75
CA GLU A 192 24.77 12.02 -7.65
C GLU A 192 24.16 12.89 -8.76
N THR A 193 24.10 12.36 -9.97
CA THR A 193 23.35 12.97 -11.06
C THR A 193 22.03 12.23 -11.22
N ARG A 194 20.92 12.95 -11.07
CA ARG A 194 19.56 12.42 -11.22
C ARG A 194 19.21 12.19 -12.68
N ASP A 195 18.12 11.47 -12.95
CA ASP A 195 17.66 11.14 -14.30
C ASP A 195 17.38 12.39 -15.17
N ASP A 196 16.97 13.50 -14.56
CA ASP A 196 16.75 14.79 -15.22
C ASP A 196 18.04 15.58 -15.49
N GLY A 197 19.19 15.04 -15.16
CA GLY A 197 20.50 15.67 -15.31
C GLY A 197 20.88 16.64 -14.17
N THR A 198 20.00 16.89 -13.21
CA THR A 198 20.34 17.71 -12.03
C THR A 198 21.25 16.97 -11.06
N LYS A 199 22.09 17.70 -10.35
CA LYS A 199 23.02 17.14 -9.38
C LYS A 199 22.50 17.31 -7.96
N ALA A 200 22.73 16.28 -7.13
CA ALA A 200 22.42 16.25 -5.72
C ALA A 200 23.69 16.02 -4.88
N VAL A 201 23.67 16.48 -3.64
CA VAL A 201 24.75 16.31 -2.66
C VAL A 201 24.24 15.52 -1.46
N ARG A 202 25.02 14.53 -1.07
CA ARG A 202 24.87 13.80 0.19
C ARG A 202 25.64 14.53 1.27
N TYR A 203 24.99 15.47 1.94
CA TYR A 203 25.61 16.35 2.94
C TYR A 203 26.33 15.59 4.06
N GLU A 204 25.82 14.45 4.49
CA GLU A 204 26.43 13.61 5.52
C GLU A 204 27.81 13.06 5.12
N LYS A 205 28.09 12.97 3.82
CA LYS A 205 29.38 12.52 3.28
C LYS A 205 30.47 13.61 3.30
N LEU A 206 30.09 14.84 3.60
CA LEU A 206 31.07 15.93 3.79
C LEU A 206 31.70 15.88 5.19
N VAL A 207 31.06 15.24 6.17
CA VAL A 207 31.58 15.13 7.54
C VAL A 207 32.98 14.52 7.60
N PRO A 208 33.32 13.42 6.92
CA PRO A 208 34.67 12.86 6.93
C PRO A 208 35.76 13.81 6.41
N VAL A 209 35.50 14.62 5.38
CA VAL A 209 36.48 15.57 4.87
C VAL A 209 36.67 16.75 5.83
N LEU A 210 35.59 17.22 6.49
CA LEU A 210 35.67 18.23 7.53
C LEU A 210 36.50 17.74 8.73
N ILE A 211 36.26 16.51 9.20
CA ILE A 211 37.04 15.90 10.28
C ILE A 211 38.52 15.85 9.90
N GLN A 212 38.85 15.46 8.68
CA GLN A 212 40.25 15.35 8.25
C GLN A 212 40.89 16.72 8.00
N ALA A 213 40.13 17.75 7.62
CA ALA A 213 40.65 19.11 7.42
C ALA A 213 41.01 19.84 8.73
N ILE A 214 40.35 19.45 9.85
CA ILE A 214 40.58 20.04 11.17
C ILE A 214 41.81 19.43 11.86
N LYS A 215 42.26 18.24 11.44
CA LYS A 215 43.43 17.54 11.98
C LYS A 215 44.74 18.09 11.42
#